data_d0fd0bd1e1c7e7fad54941411ae9adfc
#
_entry.id   d0fd0bd1e1c7e7fad54941411ae9adfc
#
_cell.length_a   1.000
_cell.length_b   1.000
_cell.length_c   1.000
_cell.angle_alpha   90.00
_cell.angle_beta   90.00
_cell.angle_gamma   90.00
#
_symmetry.space_group_name_H-M   'P 1'
#
loop_
_entity.id
_entity.type
_entity.pdbx_description
1 polymer ?
#
loop_
_entity_poly.entity_id
_entity_poly.type
_entity_poly.pdbx_seq_one_letter_code
_entity_poly.pdbx_strand_id
1 'polypeptide(L)'
;VPAATDAPESAPTSRGLATDEATTSTFRSHPSVFSTPAESSEPTQAAPASSASAPTTEDAIAREREFILAWTGGDEEALAAMTDERTTRIWPGGGATTTLAGPSPTSPAIGRIDVHDLGGAFLIRYRVRWEGGASLESSVWAPATSGETRLIMVHHQSTLIS
;
A
#
# COMPACT_ATOMS: atom_id res chain seq x y z
N VAL A 1 -23.28 -27.57 43.45
CA VAL A 1 -22.77 -28.72 42.69
C VAL A 1 -22.60 -28.32 41.25
N PRO A 2 -21.39 -28.33 40.69
CA PRO A 2 -21.12 -27.91 39.33
C PRO A 2 -21.33 -29.03 38.35
N ALA A 3 -21.82 -28.71 37.16
CA ALA A 3 -21.80 -29.59 36.02
C ALA A 3 -20.74 -29.06 35.04
N ALA A 4 -19.76 -29.89 34.83
CA ALA A 4 -18.78 -29.74 33.76
C ALA A 4 -19.43 -30.07 32.42
N THR A 5 -19.19 -29.27 31.39
CA THR A 5 -19.52 -29.61 30.02
C THR A 5 -18.29 -29.53 29.15
N ASP A 6 -17.98 -30.67 28.67
CA ASP A 6 -16.97 -31.19 27.75
C ASP A 6 -16.72 -30.34 26.52
N ALA A 7 -15.46 -30.20 26.14
CA ALA A 7 -15.02 -29.63 24.88
C ALA A 7 -14.80 -30.75 23.86
N PRO A 8 -15.12 -30.59 22.59
CA PRO A 8 -14.61 -31.46 21.56
C PRO A 8 -13.31 -30.87 20.95
N GLU A 9 -12.29 -31.63 21.15
CA GLU A 9 -11.02 -31.64 20.43
C GLU A 9 -11.26 -31.99 18.95
N SER A 10 -10.81 -31.14 18.06
CA SER A 10 -10.75 -31.43 16.63
C SER A 10 -9.34 -31.23 16.12
N ALA A 11 -8.69 -32.35 15.82
CA ALA A 11 -7.35 -32.46 15.28
C ALA A 11 -7.23 -31.94 13.84
N PRO A 12 -6.03 -31.48 13.42
CA PRO A 12 -5.75 -31.03 12.07
C PRO A 12 -5.47 -32.19 11.12
N THR A 13 -6.15 -32.24 10.01
CA THR A 13 -5.86 -33.17 8.91
C THR A 13 -4.82 -32.57 7.98
N SER A 14 -3.63 -33.11 8.03
CA SER A 14 -2.59 -32.95 7.02
C SER A 14 -2.93 -33.74 5.75
N ARG A 15 -2.86 -33.09 4.59
CA ARG A 15 -2.63 -33.68 3.25
C ARG A 15 -2.45 -32.53 2.29
N GLY A 16 -1.52 -32.53 1.37
CA GLY A 16 -0.53 -33.45 0.84
C GLY A 16 0.28 -32.67 -0.18
N LEU A 17 1.54 -33.02 -0.26
CA LEU A 17 2.45 -32.59 -1.33
C LEU A 17 1.92 -33.05 -2.69
N ALA A 18 1.97 -32.18 -3.68
CA ALA A 18 2.07 -32.57 -5.10
C ALA A 18 3.22 -31.78 -5.72
N THR A 19 4.27 -32.51 -5.99
CA THR A 19 5.38 -32.20 -6.89
C THR A 19 4.93 -32.46 -8.33
N ASP A 20 5.68 -31.80 -9.24
CA ASP A 20 5.77 -32.01 -10.71
C ASP A 20 5.12 -30.88 -11.54
N GLU A 21 5.74 -30.37 -12.59
CA GLU A 21 6.72 -30.89 -13.55
C GLU A 21 7.48 -29.72 -14.22
N ALA A 22 8.74 -29.98 -14.49
CA ALA A 22 9.59 -29.14 -15.33
C ALA A 22 9.15 -29.25 -16.80
N THR A 23 8.75 -28.15 -17.42
CA THR A 23 8.57 -28.06 -18.86
C THR A 23 9.78 -27.42 -19.51
N THR A 24 10.63 -28.28 -20.07
CA THR A 24 11.75 -27.94 -20.94
C THR A 24 11.19 -27.39 -22.27
N SER A 25 11.37 -26.11 -22.52
CA SER A 25 11.05 -25.51 -23.83
C SER A 25 12.29 -25.44 -24.70
N THR A 26 12.23 -26.25 -25.75
CA THR A 26 13.25 -26.45 -26.78
C THR A 26 13.37 -25.21 -27.66
N PHE A 27 14.56 -24.63 -27.72
CA PHE A 27 14.97 -23.63 -28.69
C PHE A 27 14.93 -24.22 -30.11
N ARG A 28 14.10 -23.67 -30.99
CA ARG A 28 14.23 -23.84 -32.42
C ARG A 28 14.82 -22.59 -33.04
N SER A 29 16.06 -22.73 -33.50
CA SER A 29 16.75 -21.80 -34.38
C SER A 29 16.11 -21.86 -35.76
N HIS A 30 15.77 -20.72 -36.36
CA HIS A 30 15.53 -20.59 -37.81
C HIS A 30 16.50 -19.58 -38.39
N PRO A 31 17.03 -19.86 -39.61
CA PRO A 31 18.09 -19.08 -40.20
C PRO A 31 17.58 -17.87 -40.97
N SER A 32 18.49 -16.92 -41.09
CA SER A 32 18.44 -15.68 -41.83
C SER A 32 17.90 -15.79 -43.26
N VAL A 33 17.15 -14.81 -43.66
CA VAL A 33 17.11 -14.36 -45.07
C VAL A 33 17.25 -12.84 -45.13
N PHE A 34 18.28 -12.42 -45.83
CA PHE A 34 18.57 -11.04 -46.23
C PHE A 34 17.44 -10.46 -47.06
N SER A 35 17.08 -9.22 -46.80
CA SER A 35 16.70 -8.25 -47.85
C SER A 35 16.70 -6.84 -47.27
N THR A 36 17.66 -6.04 -47.71
CA THR A 36 17.60 -4.58 -47.68
C THR A 36 16.76 -4.12 -48.87
N PRO A 37 15.93 -3.06 -48.75
CA PRO A 37 16.45 -1.78 -49.20
C PRO A 37 16.17 -0.62 -48.26
N ALA A 38 17.04 0.36 -48.34
CA ALA A 38 17.02 1.63 -47.64
C ALA A 38 15.73 2.42 -47.97
N GLU A 39 15.03 2.84 -46.94
CA GLU A 39 14.14 3.99 -47.00
C GLU A 39 14.49 4.92 -45.85
N SER A 40 14.95 6.11 -46.24
CA SER A 40 15.25 7.22 -45.34
C SER A 40 13.97 7.65 -44.65
N SER A 41 13.77 7.19 -43.43
CA SER A 41 12.79 7.78 -42.54
C SER A 41 13.53 8.79 -41.68
N GLU A 42 13.23 10.07 -41.85
CA GLU A 42 13.60 11.15 -40.96
C GLU A 42 13.34 10.73 -39.50
N PRO A 43 14.27 11.05 -38.60
CA PRO A 43 13.99 10.83 -37.18
C PRO A 43 12.87 11.80 -36.79
N THR A 44 11.65 11.30 -36.65
CA THR A 44 10.61 12.00 -35.92
C THR A 44 11.16 12.24 -34.51
N GLN A 45 11.52 13.48 -34.26
CA GLN A 45 11.98 13.96 -32.97
C GLN A 45 10.87 13.66 -31.94
N ALA A 46 11.01 12.56 -31.23
CA ALA A 46 10.13 12.23 -30.11
C ALA A 46 10.19 13.41 -29.14
N ALA A 47 9.04 14.02 -28.90
CA ALA A 47 8.91 15.04 -27.88
C ALA A 47 9.53 14.52 -26.57
N PRO A 48 10.28 15.35 -25.82
CA PRO A 48 10.85 14.89 -24.58
C PRO A 48 9.72 14.40 -23.69
N ALA A 49 9.75 13.11 -23.36
CA ALA A 49 8.89 12.55 -22.35
C ALA A 49 9.12 13.39 -21.09
N SER A 50 8.06 14.07 -20.63
CA SER A 50 8.09 14.86 -19.39
C SER A 50 8.52 13.89 -18.31
N SER A 51 9.78 13.99 -17.87
CA SER A 51 10.29 13.18 -16.75
C SER A 51 9.53 13.64 -15.51
N ALA A 52 8.45 12.96 -15.17
CA ALA A 52 7.79 13.18 -13.91
C ALA A 52 8.84 12.91 -12.80
N SER A 53 9.08 13.93 -11.98
CA SER A 53 10.01 13.79 -10.85
C SER A 53 9.50 12.70 -9.91
N ALA A 54 10.40 11.90 -9.33
CA ALA A 54 10.02 10.93 -8.31
C ALA A 54 9.35 11.64 -7.12
N PRO A 55 8.39 10.98 -6.43
CA PRO A 55 7.76 11.54 -5.25
C PRO A 55 8.78 11.88 -4.17
N THR A 56 8.52 12.93 -3.42
CA THR A 56 9.40 13.43 -2.36
C THR A 56 8.83 13.18 -0.97
N THR A 57 9.64 13.38 0.05
CA THR A 57 9.22 13.37 1.46
C THR A 57 8.10 14.43 1.71
N GLU A 58 8.17 15.57 1.05
CA GLU A 58 7.16 16.63 1.17
C GLU A 58 5.83 16.20 0.56
N ASP A 59 5.86 15.51 -0.57
CA ASP A 59 4.65 14.93 -1.17
C ASP A 59 4.00 13.91 -0.23
N ALA A 60 4.81 13.07 0.40
CA ALA A 60 4.31 12.09 1.35
C ALA A 60 3.67 12.74 2.60
N ILE A 61 4.29 13.80 3.14
CA ILE A 61 3.71 14.58 4.25
C ILE A 61 2.40 15.25 3.82
N ALA A 62 2.33 15.80 2.61
CA ALA A 62 1.12 16.42 2.09
C ALA A 62 -0.01 15.39 2.00
N ARG A 63 0.26 14.21 1.45
CA ARG A 63 -0.72 13.11 1.38
C ARG A 63 -1.18 12.63 2.76
N GLU A 64 -0.27 12.52 3.72
CA GLU A 64 -0.66 12.16 5.10
C GLU A 64 -1.59 13.19 5.73
N ARG A 65 -1.35 14.48 5.50
CA ARG A 65 -2.23 15.54 5.99
C ARG A 65 -3.60 15.50 5.35
N GLU A 66 -3.67 15.22 4.04
CA GLU A 66 -4.95 14.99 3.34
C GLU A 66 -5.69 13.80 3.95
N PHE A 67 -4.99 12.70 4.22
CA PHE A 67 -5.58 11.54 4.89
C PHE A 67 -6.14 11.91 6.27
N ILE A 68 -5.37 12.60 7.10
CA ILE A 68 -5.82 13.01 8.44
C ILE A 68 -7.10 13.87 8.34
N LEU A 69 -7.15 14.82 7.42
CA LEU A 69 -8.32 15.66 7.20
C LEU A 69 -9.54 14.87 6.74
N ALA A 70 -9.36 13.98 5.76
CA ALA A 70 -10.42 13.13 5.26
C ALA A 70 -10.93 12.16 6.34
N TRP A 71 -10.02 11.52 7.08
CA TRP A 71 -10.37 10.59 8.16
C TRP A 71 -11.14 11.27 9.29
N THR A 72 -10.64 12.41 9.78
CA THR A 72 -11.29 13.15 10.87
C THR A 72 -12.56 13.87 10.44
N GLY A 73 -12.68 14.19 9.16
CA GLY A 73 -13.89 14.75 8.55
C GLY A 73 -14.94 13.71 8.12
N GLY A 74 -14.60 12.43 8.10
CA GLY A 74 -15.48 11.37 7.63
C GLY A 74 -15.71 11.38 6.11
N ASP A 75 -14.75 11.90 5.34
CA ASP A 75 -14.81 11.95 3.88
C ASP A 75 -14.38 10.62 3.27
N GLU A 76 -15.34 9.71 3.13
CA GLU A 76 -15.10 8.36 2.61
C GLU A 76 -14.65 8.36 1.14
N GLU A 77 -15.10 9.31 0.33
CA GLU A 77 -14.71 9.42 -1.07
C GLU A 77 -13.23 9.80 -1.20
N ALA A 78 -12.79 10.81 -0.43
CA ALA A 78 -11.38 11.19 -0.38
C ALA A 78 -10.52 10.05 0.16
N LEU A 79 -10.96 9.33 1.19
CA LEU A 79 -10.25 8.15 1.72
C LEU A 79 -10.13 7.05 0.67
N ALA A 80 -11.20 6.75 -0.08
CA ALA A 80 -11.18 5.75 -1.15
C ALA A 80 -10.21 6.13 -2.28
N ALA A 81 -10.11 7.41 -2.63
CA ALA A 81 -9.17 7.89 -3.65
C ALA A 81 -7.69 7.77 -3.25
N MET A 82 -7.41 7.51 -1.98
CA MET A 82 -6.04 7.31 -1.45
C MET A 82 -5.64 5.83 -1.39
N THR A 83 -6.48 4.91 -1.82
CA THR A 83 -6.29 3.46 -1.70
C THR A 83 -6.21 2.78 -3.06
N ASP A 84 -5.70 1.55 -3.05
CA ASP A 84 -5.85 0.57 -4.12
C ASP A 84 -5.96 -0.85 -3.52
N GLU A 85 -5.85 -1.87 -4.36
CA GLU A 85 -5.93 -3.28 -3.97
C GLU A 85 -4.84 -3.73 -2.97
N ARG A 86 -3.73 -2.97 -2.88
CA ARG A 86 -2.62 -3.25 -1.95
C ARG A 86 -2.88 -2.70 -0.55
N THR A 87 -3.89 -1.84 -0.39
CA THR A 87 -4.12 -1.13 0.86
C THR A 87 -4.54 -2.09 1.97
N THR A 88 -3.87 -1.98 3.11
CA THR A 88 -4.23 -2.69 4.34
C THR A 88 -4.25 -1.70 5.50
N ARG A 89 -5.36 -1.65 6.24
CA ARG A 89 -5.49 -0.92 7.50
C ARG A 89 -5.63 -1.88 8.67
N ILE A 90 -4.80 -1.67 9.69
CA ILE A 90 -4.87 -2.42 10.96
C ILE A 90 -5.43 -1.49 12.04
N TRP A 91 -6.54 -1.91 12.61
CA TRP A 91 -7.22 -1.19 13.68
C TRP A 91 -6.64 -1.50 15.05
N PRO A 92 -6.82 -0.62 16.04
CA PRO A 92 -6.57 -0.97 17.44
C PRO A 92 -7.34 -2.25 17.79
N GLY A 93 -6.64 -3.26 18.32
CA GLY A 93 -7.24 -4.57 18.58
C GLY A 93 -6.96 -5.62 17.50
N GLY A 94 -6.27 -5.27 16.42
CA GLY A 94 -5.71 -6.22 15.44
C GLY A 94 -6.62 -6.58 14.27
N GLY A 95 -7.82 -5.98 14.17
CA GLY A 95 -8.65 -6.15 12.97
C GLY A 95 -8.00 -5.49 11.75
N ALA A 96 -8.05 -6.17 10.59
CA ALA A 96 -7.53 -5.65 9.34
C ALA A 96 -8.64 -5.43 8.31
N THR A 97 -8.54 -4.35 7.51
CA THR A 97 -9.44 -4.01 6.43
C THR A 97 -8.67 -3.51 5.21
N THR A 98 -9.32 -3.47 4.04
CA THR A 98 -8.77 -2.89 2.81
C THR A 98 -9.26 -1.47 2.55
N THR A 99 -10.03 -0.90 3.49
CA THR A 99 -10.54 0.48 3.42
C THR A 99 -9.92 1.33 4.51
N LEU A 100 -9.69 2.60 4.22
CA LEU A 100 -9.25 3.60 5.20
C LEU A 100 -10.42 4.20 6.00
N ALA A 101 -11.66 4.04 5.54
CA ALA A 101 -12.86 4.50 6.26
C ALA A 101 -13.01 3.74 7.60
N GLY A 102 -13.52 4.43 8.60
CA GLY A 102 -13.79 3.86 9.90
C GLY A 102 -13.73 4.89 11.04
N PRO A 103 -13.84 4.45 12.31
CA PRO A 103 -13.90 5.37 13.44
C PRO A 103 -12.74 6.35 13.48
N SER A 104 -13.05 7.61 13.74
CA SER A 104 -12.08 8.67 13.95
C SER A 104 -12.30 9.33 15.32
N PRO A 105 -11.23 9.82 15.96
CA PRO A 105 -11.37 10.56 17.21
C PRO A 105 -12.01 11.93 16.96
N THR A 106 -12.77 12.41 17.94
CA THR A 106 -13.33 13.76 17.93
C THR A 106 -12.25 14.77 18.30
N SER A 107 -12.11 15.83 17.49
CA SER A 107 -11.16 16.93 17.73
C SER A 107 -9.74 16.47 18.08
N PRO A 108 -9.09 15.68 17.25
CA PRO A 108 -7.78 15.15 17.55
C PRO A 108 -6.69 16.22 17.50
N ALA A 109 -5.73 16.15 18.41
CA ALA A 109 -4.47 16.87 18.31
C ALA A 109 -3.42 15.97 17.67
N ILE A 110 -2.90 16.39 16.51
CA ILE A 110 -1.87 15.66 15.76
C ILE A 110 -0.51 16.12 16.24
N GLY A 111 0.33 15.16 16.60
CA GLY A 111 1.71 15.40 16.98
C GLY A 111 2.63 15.67 15.80
N ARG A 112 3.94 15.74 16.07
CA ARG A 112 4.93 15.85 15.01
C ARG A 112 4.85 14.65 14.08
N ILE A 113 4.90 14.93 12.78
CA ILE A 113 4.97 13.90 11.73
C ILE A 113 6.45 13.61 11.46
N ASP A 114 6.86 12.37 11.66
CA ASP A 114 8.19 11.87 11.34
C ASP A 114 8.09 10.99 10.08
N VAL A 115 8.99 11.24 9.10
CA VAL A 115 9.00 10.56 7.80
C VAL A 115 10.33 9.88 7.59
N HIS A 116 10.29 8.65 7.07
CA HIS A 116 11.45 7.90 6.64
C HIS A 116 11.26 7.51 5.17
N ASP A 117 12.20 7.93 4.32
CA ASP A 117 12.28 7.47 2.94
C ASP A 117 12.84 6.03 2.92
N LEU A 118 12.13 5.13 2.25
CA LEU A 118 12.46 3.72 2.11
C LEU A 118 12.98 3.37 0.70
N GLY A 119 13.38 4.38 -0.09
CA GLY A 119 13.85 4.16 -1.46
C GLY A 119 12.71 4.02 -2.47
N GLY A 120 11.73 4.92 -2.42
CA GLY A 120 10.57 4.95 -3.31
C GLY A 120 9.23 4.71 -2.62
N ALA A 121 9.25 4.40 -1.33
CA ALA A 121 8.09 4.44 -0.45
C ALA A 121 8.44 5.25 0.79
N PHE A 122 7.43 5.70 1.53
CA PHE A 122 7.61 6.57 2.70
C PHE A 122 6.89 5.99 3.90
N LEU A 123 7.62 5.73 4.97
CA LEU A 123 7.03 5.39 6.26
C LEU A 123 6.82 6.67 7.06
N ILE A 124 5.59 6.93 7.45
CA ILE A 124 5.19 8.09 8.24
C ILE A 124 4.72 7.62 9.62
N ARG A 125 5.12 8.34 10.67
CA ARG A 125 4.69 8.06 12.03
C ARG A 125 4.36 9.35 12.76
N TYR A 126 3.27 9.32 13.56
CA TYR A 126 2.88 10.43 14.42
C TYR A 126 1.98 9.95 15.56
N ARG A 127 1.81 10.80 16.56
CA ARG A 127 0.90 10.56 17.66
C ARG A 127 -0.38 11.37 17.47
N VAL A 128 -1.51 10.72 17.71
CA VAL A 128 -2.83 11.37 17.79
C VAL A 128 -3.27 11.35 19.24
N ARG A 129 -3.82 12.47 19.74
CA ARG A 129 -4.40 12.61 21.07
C ARG A 129 -5.80 13.17 20.95
N TRP A 130 -6.70 12.67 21.78
CA TRP A 130 -8.07 13.17 21.90
C TRP A 130 -8.53 13.06 23.34
N GLU A 131 -9.71 13.58 23.65
CA GLU A 131 -10.30 13.41 24.97
C GLU A 131 -10.52 11.92 25.27
N GLY A 132 -9.87 11.43 26.30
CA GLY A 132 -9.97 10.04 26.74
C GLY A 132 -8.98 9.06 26.12
N GLY A 133 -8.03 9.51 25.23
CA GLY A 133 -7.07 8.57 24.67
C GLY A 133 -5.97 9.15 23.80
N ALA A 134 -5.12 8.24 23.38
CA ALA A 134 -4.08 8.54 22.40
C ALA A 134 -3.76 7.29 21.57
N SER A 135 -3.24 7.51 20.36
CA SER A 135 -2.69 6.45 19.52
C SER A 135 -1.36 6.85 18.89
N LEU A 136 -0.63 5.84 18.49
CA LEU A 136 0.50 5.96 17.57
C LEU A 136 0.01 5.47 16.21
N GLU A 137 0.11 6.36 15.23
CA GLU A 137 -0.24 6.07 13.85
C GLU A 137 1.03 5.80 13.05
N SER A 138 0.96 4.85 12.14
CA SER A 138 1.99 4.62 11.14
C SER A 138 1.37 4.30 9.79
N SER A 139 1.85 4.98 8.74
CA SER A 139 1.38 4.86 7.38
C SER A 139 2.54 4.55 6.45
N VAL A 140 2.29 3.76 5.41
CA VAL A 140 3.23 3.58 4.30
C VAL A 140 2.57 4.08 3.02
N TRP A 141 3.23 5.05 2.40
CA TRP A 141 2.84 5.61 1.11
C TRP A 141 3.80 5.12 0.02
N ALA A 142 3.26 4.71 -1.10
CA ALA A 142 4.04 4.28 -2.25
C ALA A 142 3.43 4.81 -3.55
N PRO A 143 4.18 4.91 -4.65
CA PRO A 143 3.64 5.24 -5.95
C PRO A 143 2.50 4.29 -6.34
N ALA A 144 1.46 4.81 -6.96
CA ALA A 144 0.31 4.02 -7.41
C ALA A 144 0.74 2.93 -8.40
N THR A 145 1.57 3.30 -9.35
CA THR A 145 2.29 2.39 -10.24
C THR A 145 3.74 2.83 -10.38
N SER A 146 4.60 1.94 -10.85
CA SER A 146 6.00 2.28 -11.12
C SER A 146 6.09 3.45 -12.10
N GLY A 147 6.77 4.52 -11.68
CA GLY A 147 6.98 5.73 -12.48
C GLY A 147 5.88 6.80 -12.35
N GLU A 148 4.83 6.58 -11.57
CA GLU A 148 3.88 7.63 -11.20
C GLU A 148 4.36 8.45 -10.01
N THR A 149 3.96 9.73 -9.99
CA THR A 149 4.20 10.62 -8.85
C THR A 149 3.10 10.55 -7.80
N ARG A 150 1.92 10.01 -8.18
CA ARG A 150 0.78 9.88 -7.27
C ARG A 150 1.08 8.82 -6.21
N LEU A 151 1.08 9.23 -4.96
CA LEU A 151 1.21 8.34 -3.81
C LEU A 151 -0.16 7.80 -3.37
N ILE A 152 -0.21 6.52 -3.07
CA ILE A 152 -1.33 5.85 -2.41
C ILE A 152 -0.87 5.25 -1.08
N MET A 153 -1.79 5.12 -0.15
CA MET A 153 -1.53 4.46 1.13
C MET A 153 -1.63 2.95 0.97
N VAL A 154 -0.51 2.25 1.08
CA VAL A 154 -0.46 0.78 1.01
C VAL A 154 -0.61 0.12 2.37
N HIS A 155 -0.31 0.84 3.45
CA HIS A 155 -0.49 0.34 4.81
C HIS A 155 -0.80 1.48 5.77
N HIS A 156 -1.72 1.23 6.71
CA HIS A 156 -1.97 2.09 7.86
C HIS A 156 -2.19 1.24 9.12
N GLN A 157 -1.57 1.62 10.20
CA GLN A 157 -1.76 0.97 11.50
C GLN A 157 -1.98 2.00 12.59
N SER A 158 -2.99 1.77 13.39
CA SER A 158 -3.32 2.54 14.58
C SER A 158 -3.11 1.68 15.84
N THR A 159 -2.32 2.18 16.80
CA THR A 159 -2.04 1.48 18.04
C THR A 159 -2.39 2.38 19.23
N LEU A 160 -3.36 1.97 20.06
CA LEU A 160 -3.69 2.70 21.28
C LEU A 160 -2.50 2.71 22.24
N ILE A 161 -2.30 3.85 22.85
CA ILE A 161 -1.26 4.05 23.87
C ILE A 161 -1.89 4.63 25.15
N SER A 162 -1.52 4.07 26.28
CA SER A 162 -1.91 4.51 27.63
C SER A 162 -0.97 5.60 28.15
#